data_848f8d2e48e183fcb14ad3cc9e42f377
#
_entry.id   848f8d2e48e183fcb14ad3cc9e42f377
#
_cell.length_a   1.000
_cell.length_b   1.000
_cell.length_c   1.000
_cell.angle_alpha   90.00
_cell.angle_beta   90.00
_cell.angle_gamma   90.00
#
_symmetry.space_group_name_H-M   'P 1'
#
loop_
_entity.id
_entity.type
_entity.pdbx_description
1 polymer ?
#
loop_
_entity_poly.entity_id
_entity_poly.type
_entity_poly.pdbx_seq_one_letter_code
_entity_poly.pdbx_strand_id
1 'polypeptide(L)'
;HLPRLLKIRRSVIEQLSAIKPDIFIGIDAPDFNLTVELKLKEKGIKTIHYVSPSVWAWRQNRIYKIAKATHQVLAFLPFEKAFYDRFNVPCRFIGHTMADAIPLKPNRTEACQTLDIDEKGRYLAILVGSRGSEVGFLTDPFLKTALLLKEKYPDLQFLVPLVNEKRRQQFEEIKAQIAPDLDMHLIDGKARQVMIAAEATLLA
;
A
#
# COMPACT_ATOMS: atom_id res chain seq x y z
N HIS A 1 -6.84 21.48 -2.79
CA HIS A 1 -7.14 20.21 -3.50
C HIS A 1 -8.61 19.79 -3.41
N LEU A 2 -9.32 20.05 -2.30
CA LEU A 2 -10.70 19.58 -2.08
C LEU A 2 -11.70 20.08 -3.16
N PRO A 3 -11.73 21.37 -3.55
CA PRO A 3 -12.67 21.82 -4.61
C PRO A 3 -12.47 21.10 -5.94
N ARG A 4 -11.20 20.84 -6.30
CA ARG A 4 -10.87 20.08 -7.52
C ARG A 4 -11.40 18.65 -7.46
N LEU A 5 -11.23 17.95 -6.33
CA LEU A 5 -11.75 16.59 -6.15
C LEU A 5 -13.28 16.53 -6.22
N LEU A 6 -13.94 17.50 -5.62
CA LEU A 6 -15.41 17.61 -5.69
C LEU A 6 -15.89 17.83 -7.12
N LYS A 7 -15.21 18.70 -7.90
CA LYS A 7 -15.51 18.92 -9.32
C LYS A 7 -15.31 17.64 -10.14
N ILE A 8 -14.19 16.93 -9.96
CA ILE A 8 -13.92 15.65 -10.64
C ILE A 8 -15.01 14.63 -10.30
N ARG A 9 -15.37 14.48 -9.03
CA ARG A 9 -16.41 13.53 -8.59
C ARG A 9 -17.75 13.84 -9.24
N ARG A 10 -18.15 15.10 -9.33
CA ARG A 10 -19.37 15.53 -10.01
C ARG A 10 -19.33 15.18 -11.50
N SER A 11 -18.23 15.50 -12.18
CA SER A 11 -18.05 15.18 -13.60
C SER A 11 -18.13 13.67 -13.87
N VAL A 12 -17.50 12.84 -13.02
CA VAL A 12 -17.58 11.36 -13.13
C VAL A 12 -19.03 10.88 -13.00
N ILE A 13 -19.80 11.40 -12.03
CA ILE A 13 -21.21 11.03 -11.85
C ILE A 13 -22.03 11.43 -13.06
N GLU A 14 -21.84 12.65 -13.59
CA GLU A 14 -22.56 13.15 -14.76
C GLU A 14 -22.27 12.30 -16.00
N GLN A 15 -21.01 12.05 -16.30
CA GLN A 15 -20.59 11.26 -17.47
C GLN A 15 -21.09 9.82 -17.39
N LEU A 16 -20.89 9.13 -16.26
CA LEU A 16 -21.35 7.75 -16.12
C LEU A 16 -22.87 7.64 -16.09
N SER A 17 -23.59 8.66 -15.61
CA SER A 17 -25.04 8.71 -15.68
C SER A 17 -25.54 8.86 -17.11
N ALA A 18 -24.80 9.54 -17.99
CA ALA A 18 -25.13 9.67 -19.42
C ALA A 18 -24.81 8.39 -20.20
N ILE A 19 -23.67 7.77 -19.93
CA ILE A 19 -23.22 6.51 -20.57
C ILE A 19 -24.09 5.32 -20.16
N LYS A 20 -24.61 5.33 -18.91
CA LYS A 20 -25.43 4.25 -18.32
C LYS A 20 -24.77 2.87 -18.44
N PRO A 21 -23.58 2.67 -17.84
CA PRO A 21 -22.94 1.38 -17.88
C PRO A 21 -23.78 0.32 -17.13
N ASP A 22 -23.65 -0.95 -17.51
CA ASP A 22 -24.34 -2.06 -16.85
C ASP A 22 -23.93 -2.19 -15.37
N ILE A 23 -22.68 -1.84 -15.06
CA ILE A 23 -22.12 -1.93 -13.72
C ILE A 23 -21.02 -0.86 -13.53
N PHE A 24 -20.94 -0.32 -12.33
CA PHE A 24 -19.83 0.50 -11.85
C PHE A 24 -19.08 -0.22 -10.73
N ILE A 25 -17.77 -0.32 -10.84
CA ILE A 25 -16.91 -0.90 -9.81
C ILE A 25 -16.00 0.21 -9.27
N GLY A 26 -16.28 0.65 -8.04
CA GLY A 26 -15.42 1.58 -7.31
C GLY A 26 -14.27 0.83 -6.64
N ILE A 27 -13.04 1.17 -7.01
CA ILE A 27 -11.85 0.51 -6.45
C ILE A 27 -11.23 1.40 -5.40
N ASP A 28 -11.18 0.92 -4.13
CA ASP A 28 -10.62 1.65 -2.99
C ASP A 28 -11.18 3.08 -2.82
N ALA A 29 -10.44 4.02 -2.23
CA ALA A 29 -10.81 5.43 -2.05
C ALA A 29 -12.28 5.64 -1.60
N PRO A 30 -12.72 5.06 -0.48
CA PRO A 30 -14.15 5.00 -0.10
C PRO A 30 -14.78 6.38 0.11
N ASP A 31 -14.02 7.39 0.49
CA ASP A 31 -14.54 8.76 0.66
C ASP A 31 -14.93 9.41 -0.68
N PHE A 32 -14.33 8.98 -1.77
CA PHE A 32 -14.67 9.40 -3.13
C PHE A 32 -15.71 8.46 -3.74
N ASN A 33 -15.40 7.17 -3.80
CA ASN A 33 -16.17 6.18 -4.56
C ASN A 33 -17.56 5.90 -3.97
N LEU A 34 -17.72 5.80 -2.66
CA LEU A 34 -19.04 5.56 -2.05
C LEU A 34 -20.08 6.67 -2.37
N THR A 35 -19.60 7.88 -2.64
CA THR A 35 -20.52 8.95 -3.07
C THR A 35 -20.89 8.80 -4.56
N VAL A 36 -19.96 8.40 -5.41
CA VAL A 36 -20.21 8.08 -6.82
C VAL A 36 -21.16 6.89 -6.93
N GLU A 37 -20.86 5.80 -6.24
CA GLU A 37 -21.66 4.58 -6.17
C GLU A 37 -23.09 4.87 -5.75
N LEU A 38 -23.29 5.64 -4.67
CA LEU A 38 -24.62 6.03 -4.20
C LEU A 38 -25.41 6.73 -5.30
N LYS A 39 -24.80 7.74 -5.97
CA LYS A 39 -25.47 8.52 -7.00
C LYS A 39 -25.77 7.72 -8.26
N LEU A 40 -24.92 6.78 -8.62
CA LEU A 40 -25.16 5.88 -9.75
C LEU A 40 -26.21 4.81 -9.41
N LYS A 41 -26.20 4.29 -8.19
CA LYS A 41 -27.22 3.35 -7.69
C LYS A 41 -28.61 3.99 -7.68
N GLU A 42 -28.74 5.26 -7.24
CA GLU A 42 -29.99 6.03 -7.31
C GLU A 42 -30.54 6.17 -8.74
N LYS A 43 -29.67 6.02 -9.75
CA LYS A 43 -30.02 6.05 -11.18
C LYS A 43 -30.19 4.66 -11.81
N GLY A 44 -30.23 3.60 -10.99
CA GLY A 44 -30.45 2.23 -11.42
C GLY A 44 -29.21 1.50 -11.96
N ILE A 45 -28.02 2.09 -11.87
CA ILE A 45 -26.76 1.45 -12.26
C ILE A 45 -26.32 0.52 -11.13
N LYS A 46 -25.94 -0.72 -11.46
CA LYS A 46 -25.39 -1.66 -10.48
C LYS A 46 -24.03 -1.14 -9.98
N THR A 47 -23.79 -1.24 -8.65
CA THR A 47 -22.56 -0.74 -8.01
C THR A 47 -21.89 -1.80 -7.17
N ILE A 48 -20.60 -1.96 -7.34
CA ILE A 48 -19.73 -2.83 -6.54
C ILE A 48 -18.61 -1.99 -5.94
N HIS A 49 -18.34 -2.18 -4.65
CA HIS A 49 -17.15 -1.61 -4.01
C HIS A 49 -16.08 -2.68 -3.89
N TYR A 50 -14.95 -2.48 -4.55
CA TYR A 50 -13.80 -3.37 -4.53
C TYR A 50 -12.77 -2.83 -3.53
N VAL A 51 -12.31 -3.63 -2.60
CA VAL A 51 -11.53 -3.32 -1.40
C VAL A 51 -12.41 -2.73 -0.29
N SER A 52 -12.84 -3.59 0.64
CA SER A 52 -13.57 -3.17 1.82
C SER A 52 -12.79 -2.13 2.63
N PRO A 53 -13.36 -0.95 2.95
CA PRO A 53 -12.73 -0.07 3.92
C PRO A 53 -12.71 -0.74 5.30
N SER A 54 -11.71 -0.43 6.12
CA SER A 54 -11.50 -1.05 7.44
C SER A 54 -12.57 -0.66 8.50
N VAL A 55 -13.85 -0.70 8.11
CA VAL A 55 -14.98 -0.33 8.97
C VAL A 55 -15.19 -1.28 10.14
N TRP A 56 -14.65 -2.47 10.07
CA TRP A 56 -14.63 -3.45 11.15
C TRP A 56 -13.74 -3.01 12.32
N ALA A 57 -12.68 -2.22 12.06
CA ALA A 57 -11.74 -1.73 13.06
C ALA A 57 -12.15 -0.37 13.64
N TRP A 58 -12.65 0.54 12.78
CA TRP A 58 -12.99 1.90 13.20
C TRP A 58 -14.08 2.51 12.30
N ARG A 59 -14.80 3.53 12.81
CA ARG A 59 -15.90 4.19 12.09
C ARG A 59 -16.95 3.21 11.56
N GLN A 60 -17.35 2.24 12.36
CA GLN A 60 -18.31 1.20 12.00
C GLN A 60 -19.63 1.74 11.43
N ASN A 61 -20.07 2.92 11.83
CA ASN A 61 -21.28 3.57 11.31
C ASN A 61 -21.21 3.85 9.79
N ARG A 62 -20.03 3.80 9.16
CA ARG A 62 -19.90 3.86 7.69
C ARG A 62 -20.61 2.71 6.98
N ILE A 63 -20.86 1.60 7.66
CA ILE A 63 -21.57 0.46 7.11
C ILE A 63 -22.93 0.85 6.53
N TYR A 64 -23.65 1.77 7.16
CA TYR A 64 -24.95 2.24 6.67
C TYR A 64 -24.84 3.03 5.35
N LYS A 65 -23.74 3.78 5.17
CA LYS A 65 -23.46 4.46 3.90
C LYS A 65 -23.12 3.45 2.81
N ILE A 66 -22.30 2.45 3.15
CA ILE A 66 -21.90 1.38 2.22
C ILE A 66 -23.14 0.60 1.77
N ALA A 67 -24.03 0.20 2.67
CA ALA A 67 -25.28 -0.48 2.36
C ALA A 67 -26.16 0.29 1.37
N LYS A 68 -26.24 1.60 1.53
CA LYS A 68 -26.99 2.48 0.62
C LYS A 68 -26.30 2.61 -0.74
N ALA A 69 -24.97 2.70 -0.77
CA ALA A 69 -24.19 3.01 -1.95
C ALA A 69 -23.94 1.79 -2.85
N THR A 70 -23.86 0.58 -2.29
CA THR A 70 -23.38 -0.61 -3.02
C THR A 70 -24.45 -1.69 -3.13
N HIS A 71 -24.37 -2.49 -4.20
CA HIS A 71 -25.11 -3.75 -4.30
C HIS A 71 -24.27 -4.92 -3.76
N GLN A 72 -22.94 -4.81 -3.85
CA GLN A 72 -22.00 -5.83 -3.40
C GLN A 72 -20.70 -5.16 -2.95
N VAL A 73 -20.11 -5.67 -1.88
CA VAL A 73 -18.74 -5.38 -1.47
C VAL A 73 -17.86 -6.59 -1.74
N LEU A 74 -16.68 -6.37 -2.29
CA LEU A 74 -15.66 -7.40 -2.48
C LEU A 74 -14.54 -7.17 -1.47
N ALA A 75 -14.40 -8.10 -0.52
CA ALA A 75 -13.48 -8.00 0.60
C ALA A 75 -12.25 -8.89 0.41
N PHE A 76 -11.10 -8.43 0.88
CA PHE A 76 -9.83 -9.13 0.77
C PHE A 76 -9.53 -10.05 1.95
N LEU A 77 -10.15 -9.80 3.10
CA LEU A 77 -9.89 -10.56 4.32
C LEU A 77 -11.11 -11.40 4.70
N PRO A 78 -10.92 -12.67 5.07
CA PRO A 78 -12.02 -13.60 5.28
C PRO A 78 -12.98 -13.18 6.41
N PHE A 79 -12.47 -12.53 7.45
CA PHE A 79 -13.27 -12.09 8.60
C PHE A 79 -14.16 -10.87 8.30
N GLU A 80 -13.85 -10.10 7.26
CA GLU A 80 -14.64 -8.92 6.88
C GLU A 80 -16.08 -9.31 6.51
N LYS A 81 -16.25 -10.43 5.79
CA LYS A 81 -17.58 -10.93 5.44
C LYS A 81 -18.48 -11.08 6.66
N ALA A 82 -17.98 -11.67 7.73
CA ALA A 82 -18.76 -11.86 8.97
C ALA A 82 -19.17 -10.53 9.63
N PHE A 83 -18.37 -9.47 9.46
CA PHE A 83 -18.75 -8.13 9.90
C PHE A 83 -19.92 -7.58 9.06
N TYR A 84 -19.86 -7.66 7.72
CA TYR A 84 -20.91 -7.19 6.82
C TYR A 84 -22.22 -7.97 7.00
N ASP A 85 -22.16 -9.28 7.23
CA ASP A 85 -23.32 -10.14 7.46
C ASP A 85 -24.15 -9.69 8.68
N ARG A 86 -23.50 -9.18 9.74
CA ARG A 86 -24.20 -8.64 10.93
C ARG A 86 -25.11 -7.44 10.61
N PHE A 87 -24.84 -6.74 9.51
CA PHE A 87 -25.61 -5.59 9.07
C PHE A 87 -26.44 -5.85 7.83
N ASN A 88 -26.54 -7.11 7.39
CA ASN A 88 -27.24 -7.54 6.18
C ASN A 88 -26.74 -6.79 4.92
N VAL A 89 -25.45 -6.49 4.84
CA VAL A 89 -24.82 -5.86 3.66
C VAL A 89 -24.16 -6.93 2.81
N PRO A 90 -24.55 -7.08 1.52
CA PRO A 90 -23.95 -8.09 0.65
C PRO A 90 -22.44 -7.90 0.54
N CYS A 91 -21.68 -8.90 1.00
CA CYS A 91 -20.23 -8.92 0.95
C CYS A 91 -19.74 -10.30 0.51
N ARG A 92 -18.72 -10.32 -0.35
CA ARG A 92 -18.05 -11.55 -0.78
C ARG A 92 -16.56 -11.44 -0.51
N PHE A 93 -16.02 -12.41 0.20
CA PHE A 93 -14.58 -12.61 0.30
C PHE A 93 -14.06 -13.15 -1.05
N ILE A 94 -13.06 -12.49 -1.61
CA ILE A 94 -12.49 -12.83 -2.92
C ILE A 94 -10.99 -13.18 -2.86
N GLY A 95 -10.38 -13.16 -1.67
CA GLY A 95 -8.93 -13.31 -1.51
C GLY A 95 -8.17 -12.03 -1.81
N HIS A 96 -6.86 -12.10 -1.68
CA HIS A 96 -5.96 -10.99 -1.94
C HIS A 96 -4.93 -11.39 -2.98
N THR A 97 -4.84 -10.65 -4.08
CA THR A 97 -3.94 -10.95 -5.21
C THR A 97 -2.46 -11.06 -4.80
N MET A 98 -2.03 -10.31 -3.77
CA MET A 98 -0.67 -10.45 -3.24
C MET A 98 -0.44 -11.79 -2.55
N ALA A 99 -1.47 -12.38 -1.92
CA ALA A 99 -1.35 -13.71 -1.31
C ALA A 99 -1.09 -14.79 -2.36
N ASP A 100 -1.67 -14.63 -3.56
CA ASP A 100 -1.42 -15.55 -4.69
C ASP A 100 -0.04 -15.32 -5.33
N ALA A 101 0.45 -14.08 -5.31
CA ALA A 101 1.71 -13.69 -5.95
C ALA A 101 2.95 -13.85 -5.06
N ILE A 102 2.78 -14.03 -3.73
CA ILE A 102 3.89 -14.16 -2.79
C ILE A 102 4.01 -15.62 -2.36
N PRO A 103 5.14 -16.31 -2.67
CA PRO A 103 5.33 -17.69 -2.28
C PRO A 103 5.45 -17.82 -0.75
N LEU A 104 4.86 -18.89 -0.18
CA LEU A 104 4.98 -19.19 1.25
C LEU A 104 6.42 -19.49 1.70
N LYS A 105 7.24 -19.97 0.77
CA LYS A 105 8.68 -20.21 0.98
C LYS A 105 9.46 -19.34 0.00
N PRO A 106 9.90 -18.17 0.43
CA PRO A 106 10.69 -17.29 -0.43
C PRO A 106 12.07 -17.89 -0.73
N ASN A 107 12.57 -17.68 -1.94
CA ASN A 107 13.88 -18.13 -2.36
C ASN A 107 14.92 -17.00 -2.17
N ARG A 108 15.70 -17.08 -1.08
CA ARG A 108 16.72 -16.07 -0.75
C ARG A 108 17.86 -16.05 -1.77
N THR A 109 18.30 -17.21 -2.24
CA THR A 109 19.35 -17.33 -3.28
C THR A 109 18.97 -16.56 -4.55
N GLU A 110 17.77 -16.80 -5.06
CA GLU A 110 17.25 -16.10 -6.23
C GLU A 110 17.12 -14.60 -6.01
N ALA A 111 16.68 -14.19 -4.81
CA ALA A 111 16.58 -12.78 -4.45
C ALA A 111 17.95 -12.11 -4.43
N CYS A 112 18.96 -12.73 -3.82
CA CYS A 112 20.34 -12.22 -3.78
C CYS A 112 20.94 -12.13 -5.20
N GLN A 113 20.74 -13.12 -6.04
CA GLN A 113 21.15 -13.08 -7.45
C GLN A 113 20.47 -11.94 -8.21
N THR A 114 19.15 -11.75 -8.00
CA THR A 114 18.40 -10.65 -8.64
C THR A 114 18.89 -9.27 -8.21
N LEU A 115 19.41 -9.15 -7.00
CA LEU A 115 19.93 -7.92 -6.42
C LEU A 115 21.43 -7.73 -6.67
N ASP A 116 22.12 -8.73 -7.22
CA ASP A 116 23.57 -8.75 -7.40
C ASP A 116 24.34 -8.54 -6.08
N ILE A 117 23.94 -9.29 -5.02
CA ILE A 117 24.56 -9.26 -3.69
C ILE A 117 24.94 -10.65 -3.22
N ASP A 118 25.90 -10.73 -2.29
CA ASP A 118 26.36 -12.00 -1.74
C ASP A 118 25.28 -12.70 -0.90
N GLU A 119 24.97 -13.95 -1.22
CA GLU A 119 24.01 -14.75 -0.45
C GLU A 119 24.45 -14.98 1.01
N LYS A 120 25.75 -14.98 1.30
CA LYS A 120 26.29 -15.15 2.64
C LYS A 120 26.29 -13.86 3.47
N GLY A 121 26.02 -12.72 2.84
CA GLY A 121 25.95 -11.44 3.52
C GLY A 121 24.82 -11.37 4.54
N ARG A 122 25.00 -10.56 5.58
CA ARG A 122 23.97 -10.26 6.58
C ARG A 122 23.32 -8.94 6.22
N TYR A 123 22.03 -8.97 5.97
CA TYR A 123 21.31 -7.81 5.44
C TYR A 123 20.13 -7.39 6.32
N LEU A 124 19.99 -6.08 6.52
CA LEU A 124 18.79 -5.43 7.02
C LEU A 124 18.13 -4.63 5.87
N ALA A 125 16.89 -4.91 5.59
CA ALA A 125 16.09 -4.07 4.67
C ALA A 125 15.59 -2.82 5.39
N ILE A 126 15.75 -1.65 4.75
CA ILE A 126 15.26 -0.36 5.27
C ILE A 126 14.30 0.24 4.25
N LEU A 127 12.99 0.17 4.55
CA LEU A 127 11.91 0.64 3.69
C LEU A 127 11.37 1.98 4.21
N VAL A 128 11.90 3.07 3.70
CA VAL A 128 11.54 4.44 4.12
C VAL A 128 10.20 4.94 3.56
N GLY A 129 9.47 4.08 2.86
CA GLY A 129 8.20 4.43 2.23
C GLY A 129 8.34 4.87 0.78
N SER A 130 7.19 5.14 0.16
CA SER A 130 7.07 5.47 -1.28
C SER A 130 6.66 6.92 -1.53
N ARG A 131 6.08 7.59 -0.54
CA ARG A 131 5.64 8.99 -0.62
C ARG A 131 6.72 9.93 -0.12
N GLY A 132 6.78 11.14 -0.70
CA GLY A 132 7.76 12.15 -0.29
C GLY A 132 7.70 12.53 1.20
N SER A 133 6.51 12.54 1.80
CA SER A 133 6.34 12.76 3.23
C SER A 133 6.91 11.62 4.06
N GLU A 134 6.68 10.37 3.66
CA GLU A 134 7.20 9.18 4.34
C GLU A 134 8.73 9.20 4.33
N VAL A 135 9.34 9.34 3.14
CA VAL A 135 10.80 9.42 2.99
C VAL A 135 11.37 10.58 3.82
N GLY A 136 10.71 11.76 3.80
CA GLY A 136 11.18 12.92 4.55
C GLY A 136 11.15 12.74 6.07
N PHE A 137 10.15 12.00 6.62
CA PHE A 137 10.02 11.80 8.06
C PHE A 137 10.80 10.58 8.57
N LEU A 138 10.92 9.52 7.78
CA LEU A 138 11.44 8.24 8.26
C LEU A 138 12.93 8.04 7.97
N THR A 139 13.48 8.71 6.97
CA THR A 139 14.90 8.53 6.61
C THR A 139 15.83 8.88 7.76
N ASP A 140 15.65 10.02 8.44
CA ASP A 140 16.50 10.42 9.58
C ASP A 140 16.49 9.38 10.72
N PRO A 141 15.36 9.01 11.34
CA PRO A 141 15.37 8.02 12.43
C PRO A 141 15.87 6.65 11.97
N PHE A 142 15.62 6.24 10.72
CA PHE A 142 16.09 4.95 10.22
C PHE A 142 17.60 4.94 9.98
N LEU A 143 18.19 6.02 9.49
CA LEU A 143 19.64 6.16 9.36
C LEU A 143 20.34 6.17 10.71
N LYS A 144 19.81 6.88 11.70
CA LYS A 144 20.33 6.84 13.08
C LYS A 144 20.28 5.44 13.68
N THR A 145 19.20 4.71 13.43
CA THR A 145 19.07 3.32 13.83
C THR A 145 20.12 2.44 13.12
N ALA A 146 20.33 2.65 11.83
CA ALA A 146 21.32 1.91 11.05
C ALA A 146 22.76 2.15 11.56
N LEU A 147 23.10 3.38 11.95
CA LEU A 147 24.41 3.70 12.58
C LEU A 147 24.60 2.91 13.87
N LEU A 148 23.63 2.93 14.78
CA LEU A 148 23.68 2.16 16.04
C LEU A 148 23.82 0.64 15.80
N LEU A 149 23.11 0.13 14.79
CA LEU A 149 23.21 -1.27 14.42
C LEU A 149 24.58 -1.61 13.80
N LYS A 150 25.15 -0.72 13.01
CA LYS A 150 26.47 -0.92 12.41
C LYS A 150 27.58 -0.95 13.45
N GLU A 151 27.51 -0.13 14.50
CA GLU A 151 28.43 -0.20 15.65
C GLU A 151 28.36 -1.55 16.36
N LYS A 152 27.15 -2.07 16.57
CA LYS A 152 26.93 -3.35 17.27
C LYS A 152 27.22 -4.57 16.41
N TYR A 153 26.97 -4.47 15.11
CA TYR A 153 27.11 -5.53 14.11
C TYR A 153 27.89 -5.02 12.91
N PRO A 154 29.23 -5.02 12.97
CA PRO A 154 30.09 -4.44 11.91
C PRO A 154 29.94 -5.11 10.54
N ASP A 155 29.53 -6.38 10.51
CA ASP A 155 29.27 -7.17 9.30
C ASP A 155 27.88 -6.92 8.67
N LEU A 156 26.98 -6.21 9.37
CA LEU A 156 25.64 -5.92 8.88
C LEU A 156 25.68 -4.93 7.71
N GLN A 157 24.97 -5.26 6.65
CA GLN A 157 24.78 -4.43 5.45
C GLN A 157 23.33 -3.98 5.33
N PHE A 158 23.10 -2.87 4.66
CA PHE A 158 21.77 -2.26 4.55
C PHE A 158 21.30 -2.24 3.11
N LEU A 159 20.08 -2.74 2.86
CA LEU A 159 19.42 -2.73 1.56
C LEU A 159 18.26 -1.73 1.60
N VAL A 160 18.29 -0.72 0.73
CA VAL A 160 17.28 0.35 0.71
C VAL A 160 16.59 0.38 -0.66
N PRO A 161 15.40 -0.18 -0.80
CA PRO A 161 14.64 -0.11 -2.03
C PRO A 161 13.96 1.27 -2.16
N LEU A 162 14.19 1.94 -3.28
CA LEU A 162 13.65 3.26 -3.59
C LEU A 162 12.77 3.20 -4.83
N VAL A 163 11.57 3.75 -4.75
CA VAL A 163 10.50 3.52 -5.74
C VAL A 163 10.76 4.25 -7.07
N ASN A 164 11.53 5.33 -7.05
CA ASN A 164 11.90 6.12 -8.23
C ASN A 164 13.04 7.08 -7.91
N GLU A 165 13.61 7.66 -8.97
CA GLU A 165 14.74 8.60 -8.89
C GLU A 165 14.49 9.78 -7.94
N LYS A 166 13.29 10.37 -7.96
CA LYS A 166 12.95 11.48 -7.06
C LYS A 166 13.01 11.10 -5.58
N ARG A 167 12.68 9.84 -5.23
CA ARG A 167 12.78 9.34 -3.84
C ARG A 167 14.21 8.96 -3.51
N ARG A 168 14.97 8.50 -4.51
CA ARG A 168 16.41 8.26 -4.37
C ARG A 168 17.14 9.54 -4.02
N GLN A 169 17.00 10.58 -4.80
CA GLN A 169 17.62 11.89 -4.55
C GLN A 169 17.26 12.44 -3.17
N GLN A 170 15.96 12.39 -2.80
CA GLN A 170 15.51 12.83 -1.47
C GLN A 170 16.16 12.03 -0.34
N PHE A 171 16.30 10.72 -0.49
CA PHE A 171 16.96 9.86 0.49
C PHE A 171 18.46 10.19 0.59
N GLU A 172 19.15 10.32 -0.54
CA GLU A 172 20.58 10.62 -0.62
C GLU A 172 20.92 11.99 -0.01
N GLU A 173 20.09 13.02 -0.23
CA GLU A 173 20.22 14.33 0.40
C GLU A 173 20.17 14.26 1.93
N ILE A 174 19.25 13.49 2.49
CA ILE A 174 19.12 13.30 3.94
C ILE A 174 20.29 12.43 4.46
N LYS A 175 20.62 11.35 3.73
CA LYS A 175 21.74 10.47 4.08
C LYS A 175 23.06 11.23 4.16
N ALA A 176 23.32 12.13 3.21
CA ALA A 176 24.53 12.93 3.19
C ALA A 176 24.70 13.82 4.45
N GLN A 177 23.59 14.20 5.09
CA GLN A 177 23.61 15.02 6.31
C GLN A 177 23.71 14.17 7.59
N ILE A 178 23.10 12.99 7.61
CA ILE A 178 22.93 12.18 8.84
C ILE A 178 23.97 11.07 8.95
N ALA A 179 24.28 10.40 7.83
CA ALA A 179 25.13 9.22 7.79
C ALA A 179 25.96 9.20 6.49
N PRO A 180 26.81 10.22 6.20
CA PRO A 180 27.54 10.33 4.93
C PRO A 180 28.38 9.09 4.65
N ASP A 181 29.08 8.57 5.66
CA ASP A 181 30.04 7.47 5.53
C ASP A 181 29.40 6.07 5.68
N LEU A 182 28.10 5.99 5.95
CA LEU A 182 27.43 4.70 6.07
C LEU A 182 27.21 4.10 4.68
N ASP A 183 27.87 2.96 4.43
CA ASP A 183 27.66 2.23 3.17
C ASP A 183 26.30 1.53 3.16
N MET A 184 25.57 1.68 2.04
CA MET A 184 24.23 1.15 1.86
C MET A 184 24.00 0.80 0.38
N HIS A 185 23.38 -0.34 0.14
CA HIS A 185 22.92 -0.72 -1.20
C HIS A 185 21.60 -0.02 -1.53
N LEU A 186 21.65 1.04 -2.33
CA LEU A 186 20.45 1.72 -2.82
C LEU A 186 19.94 1.01 -4.08
N ILE A 187 18.73 0.49 -4.02
CA ILE A 187 18.17 -0.42 -5.03
C ILE A 187 16.94 0.23 -5.66
N ASP A 188 16.88 0.25 -6.99
CA ASP A 188 15.73 0.77 -7.71
C ASP A 188 14.58 -0.24 -7.72
N GLY A 189 13.50 0.10 -7.02
CA GLY A 189 12.36 -0.80 -6.85
C GLY A 189 12.73 -2.08 -6.09
N LYS A 190 12.27 -3.22 -6.57
CA LYS A 190 12.59 -4.58 -6.07
C LYS A 190 12.40 -4.77 -4.55
N ALA A 191 11.49 -4.04 -3.91
CA ALA A 191 11.28 -4.09 -2.45
C ALA A 191 11.01 -5.51 -1.94
N ARG A 192 10.32 -6.35 -2.73
CA ARG A 192 10.06 -7.75 -2.37
C ARG A 192 11.35 -8.56 -2.31
N GLN A 193 12.21 -8.45 -3.32
CA GLN A 193 13.50 -9.15 -3.35
C GLN A 193 14.40 -8.67 -2.20
N VAL A 194 14.40 -7.38 -1.91
CA VAL A 194 15.11 -6.79 -0.77
C VAL A 194 14.66 -7.41 0.55
N MET A 195 13.35 -7.51 0.78
CA MET A 195 12.81 -8.14 2.01
C MET A 195 13.13 -9.64 2.08
N ILE A 196 13.15 -10.35 0.94
CA ILE A 196 13.49 -11.78 0.90
C ILE A 196 14.98 -12.00 1.19
N ALA A 197 15.87 -11.14 0.71
CA ALA A 197 17.32 -11.25 0.94
C ALA A 197 17.73 -10.90 2.38
N ALA A 198 16.97 -10.04 3.05
CA ALA A 198 17.27 -9.54 4.38
C ALA A 198 16.86 -10.52 5.51
N GLU A 199 17.61 -10.49 6.63
CA GLU A 199 17.26 -11.21 7.86
C GLU A 199 16.13 -10.54 8.64
N ALA A 200 16.05 -9.21 8.54
CA ALA A 200 15.01 -8.40 9.15
C ALA A 200 14.68 -7.18 8.29
N THR A 201 13.53 -6.56 8.56
CA THR A 201 13.07 -5.38 7.83
C THR A 201 12.65 -4.28 8.80
N LEU A 202 13.23 -3.09 8.63
CA LEU A 202 12.78 -1.86 9.25
C LEU A 202 11.89 -1.11 8.23
N LEU A 203 10.62 -0.92 8.55
CA LEU A 203 9.64 -0.35 7.60
C LEU A 203 8.70 0.67 8.27
N ALA A 204 8.04 1.47 7.42
CA ALA A 204 7.03 2.46 7.80
C ALA A 204 5.71 1.80 8.21
#